data_300993efaa83da7308b78a035cb23ef9
#
_entry.id   300993efaa83da7308b78a035cb23ef9
#
_cell.length_a   1.000
_cell.length_b   1.000
_cell.length_c   1.000
_cell.angle_alpha   90.00
_cell.angle_beta   90.00
_cell.angle_gamma   90.00
#
_symmetry.space_group_name_H-M   'P 1'
#
loop_
_entity.id
_entity.type
_entity.pdbx_description
1 polymer ?
#
loop_
_entity_poly.entity_id
_entity_poly.type
_entity_poly.pdbx_seq_one_letter_code
_entity_poly.pdbx_strand_id
1 'polypeptide(L)'
;MRIVVLAGLPGSGKSTYLERMGANGLSSDAIRKLLADDETDQTVHVAVFRALRFLLYQRIAIGRPVTYIDATNLTPRERRPYLRIGKTRQCAVEAVFFDVPLKVCRERNAHRHRVVPDEAMVNMAAKLVAPTVEEGFTRVTVVTG
;
A
#
# COMPACT_ATOMS: atom_id res chain seq x y z
N MET A 1 18.34 5.74 -1.78
CA MET A 1 17.19 4.80 -1.80
C MET A 1 15.95 5.44 -1.24
N ARG A 2 14.81 5.05 -1.75
CA ARG A 2 13.54 5.54 -1.22
C ARG A 2 12.48 4.45 -1.18
N ILE A 3 11.60 4.59 -0.20
CA ILE A 3 10.42 3.75 -0.03
C ILE A 3 9.22 4.60 -0.38
N VAL A 4 8.35 4.11 -1.25
CA VAL A 4 7.13 4.82 -1.64
C VAL A 4 5.91 4.04 -1.15
N VAL A 5 5.21 4.61 -0.19
CA VAL A 5 4.02 4.00 0.43
C VAL A 5 2.80 4.47 -0.34
N LEU A 6 2.12 3.54 -1.00
CA LEU A 6 0.85 3.82 -1.65
C LEU A 6 -0.26 3.76 -0.60
N ALA A 7 -1.15 4.73 -0.58
CA ALA A 7 -2.27 4.79 0.36
C ALA A 7 -3.56 5.08 -0.39
N GLY A 8 -4.56 4.23 -0.22
CA GLY A 8 -5.85 4.39 -0.90
C GLY A 8 -6.71 3.15 -0.83
N LEU A 9 -7.98 3.35 -1.09
CA LEU A 9 -8.98 2.28 -1.10
C LEU A 9 -8.72 1.28 -2.23
N PRO A 10 -9.21 0.05 -2.12
CA PRO A 10 -9.28 -0.85 -3.27
C PRO A 10 -10.06 -0.16 -4.41
N GLY A 11 -9.56 -0.27 -5.63
CA GLY A 11 -10.16 0.41 -6.79
C GLY A 11 -9.80 1.89 -6.94
N SER A 12 -8.87 2.41 -6.14
CA SER A 12 -8.47 3.82 -6.23
C SER A 12 -7.43 4.13 -7.32
N GLY A 13 -6.87 3.09 -7.98
CA GLY A 13 -5.93 3.28 -9.08
C GLY A 13 -4.48 2.97 -8.76
N LYS A 14 -4.19 2.31 -7.64
CA LYS A 14 -2.82 1.94 -7.24
C LYS A 14 -2.13 1.07 -8.28
N SER A 15 -2.79 0.02 -8.76
CA SER A 15 -2.22 -0.88 -9.76
C SER A 15 -1.92 -0.17 -11.08
N THR A 16 -2.83 0.68 -11.54
CA THR A 16 -2.64 1.49 -12.75
C THR A 16 -1.43 2.42 -12.60
N TYR A 17 -1.29 3.04 -11.43
CA TYR A 17 -0.15 3.90 -11.13
C TYR A 17 1.17 3.13 -11.25
N LEU A 18 1.24 1.94 -10.65
CA LEU A 18 2.44 1.11 -10.71
C LEU A 18 2.77 0.68 -12.15
N GLU A 19 1.77 0.32 -12.94
CA GLU A 19 1.95 -0.01 -14.35
C GLU A 19 2.55 1.17 -15.13
N ARG A 20 2.05 2.38 -14.91
CA ARG A 20 2.57 3.59 -15.56
C ARG A 20 4.01 3.89 -15.13
N MET A 21 4.36 3.58 -13.90
CA MET A 21 5.73 3.75 -13.39
C MET A 21 6.66 2.63 -13.85
N GLY A 22 6.14 1.59 -14.50
CA GLY A 22 6.93 0.42 -14.87
C GLY A 22 7.47 -0.33 -13.65
N ALA A 23 6.76 -0.28 -12.53
CA ALA A 23 7.22 -0.81 -11.27
C ALA A 23 6.37 -1.97 -10.78
N ASN A 24 7.01 -2.90 -10.09
CA ASN A 24 6.36 -3.97 -9.35
C ASN A 24 6.37 -3.58 -7.88
N GLY A 25 5.20 -3.44 -7.27
CA GLY A 25 5.12 -3.15 -5.85
C GLY A 25 5.25 -4.42 -5.01
N LEU A 26 5.63 -4.25 -3.74
CA LEU A 26 5.45 -5.29 -2.75
C LEU A 26 3.98 -5.30 -2.37
N SER A 27 3.24 -6.21 -2.98
CA SER A 27 1.78 -6.26 -2.87
C SER A 27 1.36 -7.17 -1.72
N SER A 28 0.60 -6.64 -0.78
CA SER A 28 0.04 -7.44 0.32
C SER A 28 -0.88 -8.54 -0.20
N ASP A 29 -1.65 -8.28 -1.25
CA ASP A 29 -2.53 -9.28 -1.86
C ASP A 29 -1.75 -10.40 -2.53
N ALA A 30 -0.70 -10.06 -3.28
CA ALA A 30 0.16 -11.05 -3.93
C ALA A 30 0.88 -11.92 -2.90
N ILE A 31 1.39 -11.32 -1.83
CA ILE A 31 2.06 -12.06 -0.74
C ILE A 31 1.06 -12.98 -0.03
N ARG A 32 -0.16 -12.52 0.21
CA ARG A 32 -1.21 -13.34 0.82
C ARG A 32 -1.52 -14.55 -0.05
N LYS A 33 -1.58 -14.36 -1.36
CA LYS A 33 -1.76 -15.47 -2.32
C LYS A 33 -0.63 -16.49 -2.23
N LEU A 34 0.62 -16.00 -2.13
CA LEU A 34 1.79 -16.87 -2.00
C LEU A 34 1.80 -17.66 -0.69
N LEU A 35 1.39 -17.04 0.41
CA LEU A 35 1.44 -17.66 1.75
C LEU A 35 0.26 -18.59 2.01
N ALA A 36 -0.93 -18.19 1.61
CA ALA A 36 -2.18 -18.85 2.00
C ALA A 36 -2.91 -19.52 0.83
N ASP A 37 -2.39 -19.39 -0.39
CA ASP A 37 -3.03 -19.87 -1.63
C ASP A 37 -4.41 -19.24 -1.89
N ASP A 38 -4.76 -18.21 -1.11
CA ASP A 38 -6.03 -17.50 -1.17
C ASP A 38 -5.80 -16.03 -0.79
N GLU A 39 -5.94 -15.14 -1.76
CA GLU A 39 -5.71 -13.70 -1.56
C GLU A 39 -6.76 -13.04 -0.67
N THR A 40 -7.86 -13.75 -0.35
CA THR A 40 -8.94 -13.25 0.52
C THR A 40 -8.80 -13.66 1.97
N ASP A 41 -7.84 -14.53 2.30
CA ASP A 41 -7.65 -15.05 3.66
C ASP A 41 -7.11 -13.96 4.59
N GLN A 42 -7.97 -13.45 5.47
CA GLN A 42 -7.61 -12.40 6.43
C GLN A 42 -7.00 -12.96 7.73
N THR A 43 -6.97 -14.29 7.91
CA THR A 43 -6.42 -14.90 9.13
C THR A 43 -4.90 -14.83 9.17
N VAL A 44 -4.24 -14.63 8.03
CA VAL A 44 -2.78 -14.60 7.90
C VAL A 44 -2.20 -13.19 7.82
N HIS A 45 -2.95 -12.19 8.24
CA HIS A 45 -2.58 -10.77 8.11
C HIS A 45 -1.19 -10.45 8.68
N VAL A 46 -0.89 -10.93 9.89
CA VAL A 46 0.41 -10.68 10.54
C VAL A 46 1.55 -11.29 9.73
N ALA A 47 1.38 -12.53 9.26
CA ALA A 47 2.38 -13.23 8.43
C ALA A 47 2.63 -12.50 7.11
N VAL A 48 1.56 -12.01 6.47
CA VAL A 48 1.65 -11.26 5.20
C VAL A 48 2.51 -10.01 5.36
N PHE A 49 2.22 -9.18 6.35
CA PHE A 49 2.94 -7.93 6.54
C PHE A 49 4.36 -8.14 7.08
N ARG A 50 4.59 -9.21 7.84
CA ARG A 50 5.95 -9.60 8.23
C ARG A 50 6.78 -10.00 7.00
N ALA A 51 6.21 -10.78 6.10
CA ALA A 51 6.87 -11.16 4.84
C ALA A 51 7.13 -9.94 3.96
N LEU A 52 6.17 -9.02 3.87
CA LEU A 52 6.32 -7.81 3.10
C LEU A 52 7.50 -6.96 3.61
N ARG A 53 7.58 -6.76 4.93
CA ARG A 53 8.71 -6.02 5.53
C ARG A 53 10.03 -6.73 5.34
N PHE A 54 10.05 -8.05 5.42
CA PHE A 54 11.26 -8.84 5.14
C PHE A 54 11.75 -8.59 3.72
N LEU A 55 10.85 -8.63 2.73
CA LEU A 55 11.20 -8.34 1.33
C LEU A 55 11.71 -6.91 1.16
N LEU A 56 11.14 -5.96 1.85
CA LEU A 56 11.61 -4.58 1.84
C LEU A 56 13.06 -4.49 2.36
N TYR A 57 13.36 -5.13 3.48
CA TYR A 57 14.73 -5.17 4.00
C TYR A 57 15.70 -5.80 3.00
N GLN A 58 15.30 -6.87 2.33
CA GLN A 58 16.14 -7.52 1.32
C GLN A 58 16.40 -6.60 0.13
N ARG A 59 15.38 -5.89 -0.35
CA ARG A 59 15.54 -4.93 -1.45
C ARG A 59 16.49 -3.80 -1.09
N ILE A 60 16.40 -3.29 0.11
CA ILE A 60 17.34 -2.27 0.62
C ILE A 60 18.75 -2.83 0.68
N ALA A 61 18.91 -4.04 1.22
CA ALA A 61 20.23 -4.68 1.38
C ALA A 61 20.94 -4.92 0.04
N ILE A 62 20.20 -5.31 -1.00
CA ILE A 62 20.78 -5.50 -2.33
C ILE A 62 20.90 -4.23 -3.15
N GLY A 63 20.48 -3.09 -2.59
CA GLY A 63 20.68 -1.78 -3.21
C GLY A 63 19.64 -1.37 -4.23
N ARG A 64 18.41 -1.88 -4.17
CA ARG A 64 17.37 -1.43 -5.10
C ARG A 64 16.99 0.02 -4.79
N PRO A 65 16.98 0.91 -5.80
CA PRO A 65 16.83 2.35 -5.55
C PRO A 65 15.44 2.76 -5.08
N VAL A 66 14.39 2.07 -5.50
CA VAL A 66 13.00 2.41 -5.17
C VAL A 66 12.23 1.14 -4.84
N THR A 67 11.48 1.16 -3.74
CA THR A 67 10.54 0.10 -3.39
C THR A 67 9.16 0.70 -3.15
N TYR A 68 8.17 0.21 -3.87
CA TYR A 68 6.77 0.60 -3.69
C TYR A 68 6.07 -0.39 -2.76
N ILE A 69 5.33 0.15 -1.80
CA ILE A 69 4.53 -0.66 -0.87
C ILE A 69 3.08 -0.60 -1.35
N ASP A 70 2.64 -1.69 -1.95
CA ASP A 70 1.29 -1.79 -2.54
C ASP A 70 0.34 -2.48 -1.58
N ALA A 71 -0.28 -1.68 -0.72
CA ALA A 71 -1.32 -2.07 0.21
C ALA A 71 -2.22 -0.86 0.40
N THR A 72 -3.32 -0.99 1.15
CA THR A 72 -4.23 0.14 1.36
C THR A 72 -3.64 1.23 2.23
N ASN A 73 -2.83 0.86 3.23
CA ASN A 73 -2.10 1.80 4.11
C ASN A 73 -2.99 2.97 4.60
N LEU A 74 -4.16 2.61 5.16
CA LEU A 74 -5.25 3.55 5.43
C LEU A 74 -4.98 4.52 6.58
N THR A 75 -4.17 4.11 7.55
CA THR A 75 -3.99 4.86 8.80
C THR A 75 -2.53 5.18 9.06
N PRO A 76 -2.24 6.21 9.87
CA PRO A 76 -0.88 6.49 10.30
C PRO A 76 -0.22 5.28 10.97
N ARG A 77 -0.97 4.50 11.73
CA ARG A 77 -0.47 3.29 12.40
C ARG A 77 0.02 2.26 11.40
N GLU A 78 -0.72 2.03 10.32
CA GLU A 78 -0.35 1.08 9.28
C GLU A 78 0.88 1.54 8.50
N ARG A 79 1.10 2.85 8.37
CA ARG A 79 2.23 3.43 7.64
C ARG A 79 3.50 3.55 8.48
N ARG A 80 3.36 3.57 9.81
CA ARG A 80 4.48 3.80 10.74
C ARG A 80 5.64 2.82 10.59
N PRO A 81 5.44 1.50 10.35
CA PRO A 81 6.56 0.58 10.17
C PRO A 81 7.51 1.00 9.05
N TYR A 82 6.99 1.52 7.94
CA TYR A 82 7.82 1.93 6.80
C TYR A 82 8.63 3.18 7.11
N LEU A 83 8.04 4.11 7.85
CA LEU A 83 8.74 5.31 8.32
C LEU A 83 9.89 4.95 9.26
N ARG A 84 9.68 3.97 10.16
CA ARG A 84 10.74 3.46 11.04
C ARG A 84 11.87 2.80 10.26
N ILE A 85 11.54 1.98 9.28
CA ILE A 85 12.52 1.31 8.43
C ILE A 85 13.35 2.35 7.67
N GLY A 86 12.69 3.35 7.10
CA GLY A 86 13.37 4.43 6.40
C GLY A 86 14.35 5.18 7.31
N LYS A 87 13.95 5.48 8.52
CA LYS A 87 14.81 6.17 9.50
C LYS A 87 16.01 5.30 9.89
N THR A 88 15.78 4.02 10.18
CA THR A 88 16.82 3.09 10.59
C THR A 88 17.82 2.80 9.47
N ARG A 89 17.32 2.68 8.24
CA ARG A 89 18.12 2.32 7.06
C ARG A 89 18.56 3.54 6.24
N GLN A 90 18.26 4.74 6.70
CA GLN A 90 18.63 5.99 6.01
C GLN A 90 18.05 6.07 4.59
N CYS A 91 16.81 5.64 4.43
CA CYS A 91 16.07 5.76 3.19
C CYS A 91 15.02 6.86 3.34
N ALA A 92 14.86 7.66 2.30
CA ALA A 92 13.72 8.58 2.22
C ALA A 92 12.43 7.78 2.11
N VAL A 93 11.35 8.22 2.76
CA VAL A 93 10.04 7.59 2.67
C VAL A 93 9.06 8.62 2.15
N GLU A 94 8.44 8.29 1.02
CA GLU A 94 7.42 9.11 0.37
C GLU A 94 6.08 8.41 0.42
N ALA A 95 5.01 9.16 0.34
CA ALA A 95 3.66 8.61 0.21
C ALA A 95 3.02 9.09 -1.08
N VAL A 96 2.24 8.21 -1.69
CA VAL A 96 1.34 8.57 -2.79
C VAL A 96 -0.07 8.26 -2.30
N PHE A 97 -0.88 9.29 -2.16
CA PHE A 97 -2.25 9.17 -1.70
C PHE A 97 -3.21 9.23 -2.87
N PHE A 98 -4.01 8.19 -3.01
CA PHE A 98 -5.03 8.09 -4.04
C PHE A 98 -6.35 8.65 -3.48
N ASP A 99 -6.55 9.94 -3.69
CA ASP A 99 -7.73 10.68 -3.21
C ASP A 99 -8.86 10.52 -4.22
N VAL A 100 -9.50 9.36 -4.18
CA VAL A 100 -10.59 9.00 -5.08
C VAL A 100 -11.83 8.71 -4.23
N PRO A 101 -12.99 9.32 -4.57
CA PRO A 101 -14.21 9.13 -3.79
C PRO A 101 -14.61 7.67 -3.66
N LEU A 102 -15.16 7.30 -2.51
CA LEU A 102 -15.63 5.94 -2.24
C LEU A 102 -16.55 5.43 -3.35
N LYS A 103 -17.45 6.27 -3.84
CA LYS A 103 -18.39 5.91 -4.92
C LYS A 103 -17.63 5.39 -6.15
N VAL A 104 -16.59 6.10 -6.57
CA VAL A 104 -15.77 5.72 -7.73
C VAL A 104 -15.01 4.44 -7.45
N CYS A 105 -14.43 4.33 -6.27
CA CYS A 105 -13.71 3.11 -5.86
C CYS A 105 -14.64 1.89 -5.84
N ARG A 106 -15.86 2.05 -5.37
CA ARG A 106 -16.87 0.98 -5.35
C ARG A 106 -17.25 0.53 -6.76
N GLU A 107 -17.44 1.47 -7.68
CA GLU A 107 -17.76 1.15 -9.08
C GLU A 107 -16.61 0.37 -9.72
N ARG A 108 -15.38 0.82 -9.54
CA ARG A 108 -14.18 0.13 -10.06
C ARG A 108 -13.98 -1.23 -9.40
N ASN A 109 -14.20 -1.32 -8.10
CA ASN A 109 -14.07 -2.57 -7.34
C ASN A 109 -14.98 -3.68 -7.88
N ALA A 110 -16.18 -3.35 -8.31
CA ALA A 110 -17.14 -4.31 -8.86
C ALA A 110 -16.63 -5.01 -10.13
N HIS A 111 -15.68 -4.41 -10.84
CA HIS A 111 -15.08 -4.93 -12.08
C HIS A 111 -13.68 -5.49 -11.90
N ARG A 112 -13.17 -5.58 -10.66
CA ARG A 112 -11.84 -6.12 -10.39
C ARG A 112 -11.86 -7.65 -10.40
N HIS A 113 -10.70 -8.23 -10.68
CA HIS A 113 -10.47 -9.68 -10.54
C HIS A 113 -10.78 -10.14 -9.10
N ARG A 114 -10.24 -9.42 -8.11
CA ARG A 114 -10.58 -9.61 -6.70
C ARG A 114 -11.56 -8.52 -6.28
N VAL A 115 -12.80 -8.91 -6.01
CA VAL A 115 -13.84 -7.99 -5.55
C VAL A 115 -13.85 -7.98 -4.02
N VAL A 116 -13.60 -6.80 -3.44
CA VAL A 116 -13.70 -6.60 -1.98
C VAL A 116 -15.19 -6.41 -1.63
N PRO A 117 -15.70 -7.07 -0.58
CA PRO A 117 -17.08 -6.88 -0.14
C PRO A 117 -17.40 -5.40 0.12
N ASP A 118 -18.60 -4.97 -0.25
CA ASP A 118 -19.00 -3.57 -0.14
C ASP A 118 -18.93 -3.03 1.29
N GLU A 119 -19.34 -3.84 2.27
CA GLU A 119 -19.26 -3.46 3.68
C GLU A 119 -17.80 -3.17 4.10
N ALA A 120 -16.86 -3.98 3.61
CA ALA A 120 -15.43 -3.76 3.87
C ALA A 120 -14.96 -2.46 3.23
N MET A 121 -15.42 -2.12 2.03
CA MET A 121 -15.11 -0.86 1.37
C MET A 121 -15.57 0.34 2.20
N VAL A 122 -16.79 0.30 2.73
CA VAL A 122 -17.34 1.36 3.58
C VAL A 122 -16.52 1.50 4.86
N ASN A 123 -16.18 0.38 5.50
CA ASN A 123 -15.37 0.39 6.73
C ASN A 123 -13.97 0.96 6.49
N MET A 124 -13.35 0.61 5.38
CA MET A 124 -12.03 1.14 5.01
C MET A 124 -12.09 2.64 4.77
N ALA A 125 -13.12 3.13 4.07
CA ALA A 125 -13.30 4.56 3.83
C ALA A 125 -13.46 5.34 5.14
N ALA A 126 -14.15 4.77 6.12
CA ALA A 126 -14.31 5.38 7.44
C ALA A 126 -13.00 5.48 8.23
N LYS A 127 -12.07 4.56 8.01
CA LYS A 127 -10.75 4.55 8.66
C LYS A 127 -9.72 5.40 7.96
N LEU A 128 -9.89 5.68 6.68
CA LEU A 128 -8.88 6.34 5.87
C LEU A 128 -8.52 7.71 6.40
N VAL A 129 -7.24 7.88 6.70
CA VAL A 129 -6.63 9.17 7.06
C VAL A 129 -5.56 9.46 6.03
N ALA A 130 -5.67 10.58 5.34
CA ALA A 130 -4.69 10.97 4.33
C ALA A 130 -3.29 11.08 4.94
N PRO A 131 -2.25 10.55 4.27
CA PRO A 131 -0.89 10.70 4.77
C PRO A 131 -0.45 12.17 4.76
N THR A 132 0.39 12.52 5.72
CA THR A 132 0.92 13.89 5.88
C THR A 132 2.43 13.85 6.08
N VAL A 133 3.09 14.96 5.75
CA VAL A 133 4.53 15.10 6.00
C VAL A 133 4.85 15.10 7.50
N GLU A 134 3.92 15.48 8.35
CA GLU A 134 4.07 15.46 9.80
C GLU A 134 4.25 14.04 10.36
N GLU A 135 3.78 13.02 9.63
CA GLU A 135 4.03 11.62 9.98
C GLU A 135 5.49 11.24 9.84
N GLY A 136 6.25 11.95 9.00
CA GLY A 136 7.66 11.67 8.71
C GLY A 136 7.96 11.44 7.23
N PHE A 137 6.97 11.56 6.35
CA PHE A 137 7.19 11.45 4.91
C PHE A 137 7.96 12.66 4.39
N THR A 138 8.97 12.42 3.54
CA THR A 138 9.70 13.50 2.88
C THR A 138 8.86 14.21 1.84
N ARG A 139 7.89 13.51 1.26
CA ARG A 139 6.96 14.06 0.27
C ARG A 139 5.66 13.27 0.28
N VAL A 140 4.56 13.96 0.10
CA VAL A 140 3.24 13.35 -0.12
C VAL A 140 2.71 13.84 -1.46
N THR A 141 2.48 12.90 -2.37
CA THR A 141 1.89 13.17 -3.68
C THR A 141 0.43 12.74 -3.64
N VAL A 142 -0.47 13.57 -4.13
CA VAL A 142 -1.90 13.26 -4.20
C VAL A 142 -2.28 12.96 -5.64
N VAL A 143 -2.92 11.80 -5.85
CA VAL A 143 -3.44 11.39 -7.14
C VAL A 143 -4.96 11.43 -7.06
N THR A 144 -5.60 12.15 -7.97
CA THR A 144 -7.06 12.23 -8.08
C THR A 144 -7.54 11.51 -9.34
N GLY A 145 -8.75 11.06 -9.29
CA GLY A 145 -9.37 10.55 -10.47
C GLY A 145 -9.49 9.18 -10.72
#